data_58a4a2f9b73778db91dc3f3eb2af8707
#
_entry.id   58a4a2f9b73778db91dc3f3eb2af8707
#
_cell.length_a   1.000
_cell.length_b   1.000
_cell.length_c   1.000
_cell.angle_alpha   90.00
_cell.angle_beta   90.00
_cell.angle_gamma   90.00
#
_symmetry.space_group_name_H-M   'P 1'
#
loop_
_entity.id
_entity.type
_entity.pdbx_description
1 polymer ?
#
loop_
_entity_poly.entity_id
_entity_poly.type
_entity_poly.pdbx_seq_one_letter_code
_entity_poly.pdbx_strand_id
1 'polypeptide(L)'
;MKGGFQSEIFLNNLVTRKFRLMKELKFVYELRFKLVESEKERVGEQTLTYSGNDWEECCDESAGDKTQDKKGIPTNLDGSIKETRKTLLRILEKKEQDEWVEVSGEVYDYFEERVFIENNLEANRRLKEQFMSN
;
A
#
# COMPACT_ATOMS: atom_id res chain seq x y z
N MET A 1 -30.27 8.03 33.15
CA MET A 1 -30.01 8.91 32.03
C MET A 1 -28.53 9.28 31.88
N LYS A 2 -27.96 9.82 32.93
CA LYS A 2 -26.54 10.14 32.87
C LYS A 2 -25.65 8.94 32.54
N GLY A 3 -26.01 7.74 33.05
CA GLY A 3 -25.27 6.54 32.76
C GLY A 3 -25.30 6.17 31.29
N GLY A 4 -26.47 6.22 30.64
CA GLY A 4 -26.61 5.94 29.23
C GLY A 4 -25.89 6.97 28.38
N PHE A 5 -26.05 8.25 28.72
CA PHE A 5 -25.36 9.32 28.04
C PHE A 5 -23.84 9.20 28.19
N GLN A 6 -23.38 8.91 29.40
CA GLN A 6 -21.96 8.71 29.65
C GLN A 6 -21.41 7.50 28.89
N SER A 7 -22.18 6.43 28.78
CA SER A 7 -21.77 5.26 27.99
C SER A 7 -21.61 5.60 26.52
N GLU A 8 -22.51 6.36 25.96
CA GLU A 8 -22.41 6.81 24.57
C GLU A 8 -21.21 7.70 24.35
N ILE A 9 -20.96 8.64 25.26
CA ILE A 9 -19.77 9.50 25.19
C ILE A 9 -18.51 8.64 25.28
N PHE A 10 -18.50 7.68 26.20
CA PHE A 10 -17.36 6.79 26.40
C PHE A 10 -17.08 5.97 25.13
N LEU A 11 -18.10 5.40 24.51
CA LEU A 11 -17.95 4.64 23.27
C LEU A 11 -17.44 5.53 22.14
N ASN A 12 -17.98 6.71 22.01
CA ASN A 12 -17.54 7.66 20.99
C ASN A 12 -16.09 8.07 21.20
N ASN A 13 -15.69 8.29 22.46
CA ASN A 13 -14.32 8.62 22.78
C ASN A 13 -13.37 7.46 22.48
N LEU A 14 -13.80 6.21 22.73
CA LEU A 14 -13.01 5.04 22.39
C LEU A 14 -12.80 4.93 20.88
N VAL A 15 -13.85 5.10 20.10
CA VAL A 15 -13.77 5.05 18.65
C VAL A 15 -12.86 6.17 18.13
N THR A 16 -13.06 7.39 18.61
CA THR A 16 -12.22 8.53 18.22
C THR A 16 -10.76 8.29 18.61
N ARG A 17 -10.55 7.75 19.81
CA ARG A 17 -9.22 7.46 20.31
C ARG A 17 -8.54 6.39 19.47
N LYS A 18 -9.27 5.36 19.08
CA LYS A 18 -8.76 4.30 18.19
C LYS A 18 -8.32 4.89 16.86
N PHE A 19 -9.12 5.75 16.25
CA PHE A 19 -8.75 6.42 15.00
C PHE A 19 -7.54 7.31 15.18
N ARG A 20 -7.41 8.00 16.30
CA ARG A 20 -6.25 8.85 16.60
C ARG A 20 -4.98 8.03 16.78
N LEU A 21 -5.10 6.78 17.28
CA LEU A 21 -3.97 5.89 17.49
C LEU A 21 -3.59 5.14 16.23
N MET A 22 -4.46 5.11 15.23
CA MET A 22 -4.14 4.47 13.96
C MET A 22 -3.02 5.20 13.26
N LYS A 23 -2.12 4.42 12.72
CA LYS A 23 -1.04 4.92 11.88
C LYS A 23 -1.49 4.96 10.44
N GLU A 24 -0.90 5.89 9.69
CA GLU A 24 -1.07 5.93 8.25
C GLU A 24 0.32 6.04 7.62
N LEU A 25 0.58 5.16 6.67
CA LEU A 25 1.80 5.21 5.86
C LEU A 25 1.45 5.48 4.42
N LYS A 26 2.22 6.34 3.80
CA LYS A 26 2.09 6.70 2.39
C LYS A 26 3.28 6.12 1.64
N PHE A 27 2.99 5.30 0.64
CA PHE A 27 3.99 4.65 -0.20
C PHE A 27 4.02 5.38 -1.54
N VAL A 28 5.16 5.96 -1.87
CA VAL A 28 5.33 6.75 -3.10
C VAL A 28 6.18 5.95 -4.07
N TYR A 29 5.62 5.68 -5.24
CA TYR A 29 6.25 4.89 -6.29
C TYR A 29 6.49 5.71 -7.54
N GLU A 30 7.57 5.40 -8.23
CA GLU A 30 7.79 5.83 -9.59
C GLU A 30 7.30 4.74 -10.54
N LEU A 31 6.52 5.13 -11.52
CA LEU A 31 6.06 4.23 -12.57
C LEU A 31 6.76 4.58 -13.88
N ARG A 32 7.39 3.60 -14.50
CA ARG A 32 7.97 3.73 -15.83
C ARG A 32 7.28 2.75 -16.74
N PHE A 33 6.83 3.23 -17.88
CA PHE A 33 6.11 2.39 -18.82
C PHE A 33 6.32 2.86 -20.26
N LYS A 34 6.12 1.92 -21.18
CA LYS A 34 6.17 2.18 -22.63
C LYS A 34 4.88 1.67 -23.25
N LEU A 35 4.40 2.39 -24.25
CA LEU A 35 3.30 1.92 -25.08
C LEU A 35 3.86 1.07 -26.21
N VAL A 36 3.07 0.10 -26.69
CA VAL A 36 3.51 -0.84 -27.73
C VAL A 36 4.01 -0.13 -28.98
N GLU A 37 3.35 0.98 -29.34
CA GLU A 37 3.67 1.73 -30.56
C GLU A 37 4.67 2.84 -30.35
N SER A 38 5.23 2.97 -29.14
CA SER A 38 6.15 4.06 -28.81
C SER A 38 7.43 3.53 -28.22
N GLU A 39 8.54 4.04 -28.72
CA GLU A 39 9.86 3.78 -28.13
C GLU A 39 10.15 4.68 -26.94
N LYS A 40 9.31 5.70 -26.73
CA LYS A 40 9.51 6.67 -25.67
C LYS A 40 8.99 6.15 -24.35
N GLU A 41 9.85 6.17 -23.33
CA GLU A 41 9.49 5.84 -21.96
C GLU A 41 8.71 6.99 -21.33
N ARG A 42 7.65 6.63 -20.62
CA ARG A 42 6.86 7.57 -19.86
C ARG A 42 7.06 7.32 -18.37
N VAL A 43 7.09 8.40 -17.59
CA VAL A 43 7.33 8.33 -16.15
C VAL A 43 6.17 9.02 -15.43
N GLY A 44 5.63 8.35 -14.43
CA GLY A 44 4.60 8.90 -13.57
C GLY A 44 4.90 8.58 -12.11
N GLU A 45 4.10 9.11 -11.22
CA GLU A 45 4.21 8.85 -9.79
C GLU A 45 2.88 8.35 -9.26
N GLN A 46 2.94 7.33 -8.42
CA GLN A 46 1.77 6.78 -7.75
C GLN A 46 1.96 6.88 -6.25
N THR A 47 0.93 7.33 -5.56
CA THR A 47 0.92 7.41 -4.11
C THR A 47 -0.22 6.59 -3.56
N LEU A 48 0.10 5.67 -2.65
CA LEU A 48 -0.87 4.79 -2.00
C LEU A 48 -0.75 4.95 -0.49
N THR A 49 -1.89 5.11 0.18
CA THR A 49 -1.94 5.27 1.62
C THR A 49 -2.64 4.08 2.26
N TYR A 50 -2.03 3.54 3.31
CA TYR A 50 -2.56 2.41 4.08
C TYR A 50 -2.60 2.76 5.54
N SER A 51 -3.63 2.27 6.23
CA SER A 51 -3.85 2.53 7.65
C SER A 51 -3.75 1.22 8.44
N GLY A 52 -3.34 1.31 9.69
CA GLY A 52 -3.25 0.18 10.59
C GLY A 52 -3.03 0.64 12.02
N ASN A 53 -3.05 -0.30 12.95
CA ASN A 53 -2.82 0.01 14.37
C ASN A 53 -1.37 0.42 14.65
N ASP A 54 -0.46 -0.09 13.86
CA ASP A 54 0.95 0.24 13.91
C ASP A 54 1.52 0.29 12.50
N TRP A 55 2.78 0.67 12.37
CA TRP A 55 3.39 0.80 11.04
C TRP A 55 3.60 -0.58 10.37
N GLU A 56 3.81 -1.64 11.16
CA GLU A 56 3.94 -3.00 10.61
C GLU A 56 2.66 -3.43 9.91
N GLU A 57 1.52 -3.15 10.52
CA GLU A 57 0.22 -3.47 9.92
C GLU A 57 -0.01 -2.70 8.63
N CYS A 58 0.40 -1.42 8.57
CA CYS A 58 0.33 -0.64 7.35
C CYS A 58 1.17 -1.28 6.23
N CYS A 59 2.36 -1.75 6.56
CA CYS A 59 3.24 -2.44 5.62
C CYS A 59 2.62 -3.75 5.14
N ASP A 60 2.01 -4.51 6.04
CA ASP A 60 1.36 -5.78 5.72
C ASP A 60 0.20 -5.56 4.75
N GLU A 61 -0.62 -4.56 5.01
CA GLU A 61 -1.73 -4.19 4.13
C GLU A 61 -1.23 -3.79 2.75
N SER A 62 -0.18 -3.00 2.68
CA SER A 62 0.41 -2.56 1.42
C SER A 62 0.98 -3.74 0.64
N ALA A 63 1.75 -4.60 1.30
CA ALA A 63 2.38 -5.75 0.66
C ALA A 63 1.35 -6.77 0.17
N GLY A 64 0.23 -6.92 0.89
CA GLY A 64 -0.82 -7.86 0.54
C GLY A 64 -1.83 -7.34 -0.48
N ASP A 65 -1.75 -6.08 -0.88
CA ASP A 65 -2.71 -5.48 -1.80
C ASP A 65 -2.48 -5.94 -3.23
N LYS A 66 -3.27 -6.91 -3.67
CA LYS A 66 -3.16 -7.49 -5.02
C LYS A 66 -3.59 -6.54 -6.13
N THR A 67 -4.27 -5.45 -5.79
CA THR A 67 -4.70 -4.45 -6.79
C THR A 67 -3.62 -3.40 -7.03
N GLN A 68 -2.55 -3.40 -6.25
CA GLN A 68 -1.50 -2.38 -6.31
C GLN A 68 -0.82 -2.33 -7.69
N ASP A 69 -0.61 -3.47 -8.32
CA ASP A 69 0.05 -3.54 -9.63
C ASP A 69 -0.79 -2.92 -10.75
N LYS A 70 -2.09 -2.84 -10.54
CA LYS A 70 -3.03 -2.28 -11.53
C LYS A 70 -3.30 -0.80 -11.31
N LYS A 71 -2.94 -0.27 -10.15
CA LYS A 71 -3.15 1.14 -9.80
C LYS A 71 -2.04 2.01 -10.38
N GLY A 72 -2.39 3.20 -10.77
CA GLY A 72 -1.45 4.20 -11.25
C GLY A 72 -1.17 4.16 -12.73
N ILE A 73 -1.56 3.11 -13.43
CA ILE A 73 -1.47 3.10 -14.88
C ILE A 73 -2.68 3.83 -15.42
N PRO A 74 -2.50 4.93 -16.18
CA PRO A 74 -3.64 5.66 -16.72
C PRO A 74 -4.48 4.79 -17.64
N THR A 75 -5.79 4.73 -17.37
CA THR A 75 -6.72 3.92 -18.15
C THR A 75 -7.14 4.59 -19.46
N ASN A 76 -6.84 5.87 -19.59
CA ASN A 76 -7.19 6.65 -20.79
C ASN A 76 -6.06 6.71 -21.81
N LEU A 77 -5.05 5.87 -21.68
CA LEU A 77 -3.97 5.77 -22.66
C LEU A 77 -4.44 4.97 -23.87
N ASP A 78 -4.17 5.51 -25.04
CA ASP A 78 -4.35 4.78 -26.29
C ASP A 78 -3.20 3.80 -26.47
N GLY A 79 -3.51 2.57 -26.78
CA GLY A 79 -2.53 1.53 -27.02
C GLY A 79 -2.25 0.67 -25.79
N SER A 80 -1.65 -0.48 -26.04
CA SER A 80 -1.28 -1.43 -25.01
C SER A 80 0.03 -1.04 -24.34
N ILE A 81 0.16 -1.38 -23.08
CA ILE A 81 1.39 -1.16 -22.33
C ILE A 81 2.34 -2.31 -22.59
N LYS A 82 3.56 -1.99 -23.02
CA LYS A 82 4.58 -2.97 -23.37
C LYS A 82 5.43 -3.36 -22.18
N GLU A 83 5.87 -2.39 -21.42
CA GLU A 83 6.72 -2.61 -20.26
C GLU A 83 6.26 -1.72 -19.12
N THR A 84 6.32 -2.25 -17.91
CA THR A 84 6.00 -1.49 -16.71
C THR A 84 7.05 -1.79 -15.65
N ARG A 85 7.59 -0.74 -15.05
CA ARG A 85 8.47 -0.85 -13.89
C ARG A 85 7.93 0.04 -12.79
N LYS A 86 7.81 -0.52 -11.60
CA LYS A 86 7.34 0.19 -10.42
C LYS A 86 8.44 0.16 -9.37
N THR A 87 8.87 1.33 -8.94
CA THR A 87 9.96 1.46 -7.98
C THR A 87 9.50 2.26 -6.78
N LEU A 88 9.68 1.73 -5.59
CA LEU A 88 9.39 2.46 -4.36
C LEU A 88 10.43 3.56 -4.16
N LEU A 89 9.96 4.80 -4.08
CA LEU A 89 10.82 5.96 -3.85
C LEU A 89 10.97 6.28 -2.37
N ARG A 90 9.85 6.28 -1.63
CA ARG A 90 9.86 6.62 -0.22
C ARG A 90 8.60 6.15 0.47
N ILE A 91 8.69 6.02 1.79
CA ILE A 91 7.57 5.73 2.68
C ILE A 91 7.50 6.86 3.69
N LEU A 92 6.32 7.44 3.86
CA LEU A 92 6.08 8.55 4.77
C LEU A 92 5.05 8.14 5.83
N GLU A 93 5.25 8.60 7.05
CA GLU A 93 4.31 8.39 8.16
C GLU A 93 3.61 9.71 8.45
N LYS A 94 2.30 9.64 8.65
CA LYS A 94 1.50 10.80 9.03
C LYS A 94 1.72 11.10 10.51
N LYS A 95 2.16 12.31 10.80
CA LYS A 95 2.37 12.81 12.14
C LYS A 95 1.22 13.73 12.54
N GLU A 96 1.32 14.32 13.73
CA GLU A 96 0.35 15.30 14.20
C GLU A 96 0.30 16.49 13.22
N GLN A 97 -0.87 17.12 13.12
CA GLN A 97 -1.10 18.26 12.22
C GLN A 97 -0.94 17.92 10.73
N ASP A 98 -1.23 16.66 10.38
CA ASP A 98 -1.21 16.19 8.98
C ASP A 98 0.15 16.32 8.29
N GLU A 99 1.22 16.37 9.06
CA GLU A 99 2.57 16.38 8.52
C GLU A 99 3.01 14.96 8.13
N TRP A 100 3.61 14.82 6.96
CA TRP A 100 4.15 13.55 6.48
C TRP A 100 5.67 13.56 6.60
N VAL A 101 6.21 12.59 7.32
CA VAL A 101 7.64 12.48 7.62
C VAL A 101 8.15 11.14 7.13
N GLU A 102 9.32 11.15 6.49
CA GLU A 102 9.92 9.92 6.01
C GLU A 102 10.27 8.99 7.18
N VAL A 103 9.97 7.70 7.00
CA VAL A 103 10.19 6.69 8.03
C VAL A 103 11.64 6.26 8.10
N SER A 104 11.99 5.53 9.16
CA SER A 104 13.35 4.99 9.34
C SER A 104 13.61 3.80 8.41
N GLY A 105 14.89 3.43 8.29
CA GLY A 105 15.30 2.29 7.49
C GLY A 105 14.67 0.97 7.94
N GLU A 106 14.38 0.84 9.24
CA GLU A 106 13.70 -0.33 9.79
C GLU A 106 12.35 -0.61 9.11
N VAL A 107 11.59 0.44 8.83
CA VAL A 107 10.29 0.31 8.16
C VAL A 107 10.48 -0.15 6.71
N TYR A 108 11.46 0.39 6.00
CA TYR A 108 11.77 -0.05 4.64
C TYR A 108 12.17 -1.52 4.62
N ASP A 109 13.03 -1.95 5.53
CA ASP A 109 13.50 -3.33 5.59
C ASP A 109 12.34 -4.29 5.86
N TYR A 110 11.47 -3.95 6.78
CA TYR A 110 10.29 -4.75 7.08
C TYR A 110 9.36 -4.85 5.87
N PHE A 111 9.12 -3.74 5.21
CA PHE A 111 8.24 -3.72 4.03
C PHE A 111 8.81 -4.57 2.89
N GLU A 112 10.10 -4.45 2.61
CA GLU A 112 10.76 -5.25 1.57
C GLU A 112 10.66 -6.74 1.88
N GLU A 113 10.86 -7.13 3.13
CA GLU A 113 10.71 -8.52 3.56
C GLU A 113 9.27 -9.01 3.38
N ARG A 114 8.29 -8.20 3.74
CA ARG A 114 6.89 -8.57 3.57
C ARG A 114 6.52 -8.71 2.09
N VAL A 115 7.00 -7.85 1.25
CA VAL A 115 6.78 -7.95 -0.21
C VAL A 115 7.38 -9.25 -0.74
N PHE A 116 8.59 -9.58 -0.30
CA PHE A 116 9.26 -10.81 -0.71
C PHE A 116 8.45 -12.04 -0.30
N ILE A 117 7.96 -12.07 0.95
CA ILE A 117 7.13 -13.18 1.46
C ILE A 117 5.86 -13.32 0.64
N GLU A 118 5.16 -12.22 0.39
CA GLU A 118 3.91 -12.24 -0.38
C GLU A 118 4.14 -12.74 -1.80
N ASN A 119 5.22 -12.33 -2.44
CA ASN A 119 5.55 -12.80 -3.78
C ASN A 119 5.84 -14.29 -3.81
N ASN A 120 6.51 -14.82 -2.79
CA ASN A 120 6.80 -16.25 -2.68
C ASN A 120 5.54 -17.07 -2.43
N LEU A 121 4.63 -16.58 -1.59
CA LEU A 121 3.35 -17.23 -1.36
C LEU A 121 2.53 -17.32 -2.64
N GLU A 122 2.49 -16.26 -3.40
CA GLU A 122 1.79 -16.22 -4.68
C GLU A 122 2.40 -17.20 -5.68
N ALA A 123 3.73 -17.23 -5.79
CA ALA A 123 4.42 -18.16 -6.67
C ALA A 123 4.15 -19.61 -6.29
N ASN A 124 4.18 -19.91 -5.00
CA ASN A 124 3.90 -21.27 -4.50
C ASN A 124 2.45 -21.67 -4.77
N ARG A 125 1.51 -20.75 -4.62
CA ARG A 125 0.10 -21.02 -4.91
C ARG A 125 -0.08 -21.36 -6.39
N ARG A 126 0.55 -20.60 -7.27
CA ARG A 126 0.48 -20.84 -8.73
C ARG A 126 1.06 -22.20 -9.10
N LEU A 127 2.18 -22.58 -8.49
CA LEU A 127 2.78 -23.89 -8.72
C LEU A 127 1.84 -25.02 -8.29
N LYS A 128 1.24 -24.90 -7.11
CA LYS A 128 0.27 -25.90 -6.64
C LYS A 128 -0.91 -26.05 -7.58
N GLU A 129 -1.48 -24.94 -8.06
CA GLU A 129 -2.57 -24.95 -9.00
C GLU A 129 -2.18 -25.66 -10.29
N GLN A 130 -0.97 -25.41 -10.77
CA GLN A 130 -0.43 -26.02 -11.98
C GLN A 130 -0.33 -27.55 -11.83
N PHE A 131 0.19 -28.01 -10.68
CA PHE A 131 0.29 -29.44 -10.40
C PHE A 131 -1.08 -30.10 -10.23
N MET A 132 -2.02 -29.40 -9.64
CA MET A 132 -3.36 -29.95 -9.38
C MET A 132 -4.23 -29.99 -10.64
N SER A 133 -3.95 -29.16 -11.63
CA SER A 133 -4.73 -29.13 -12.89
C SER A 133 -4.26 -30.18 -13.88
N ASN A 134 -3.17 -30.86 -13.61
CA ASN A 134 -2.67 -31.97 -14.41
C ASN A 134 -3.10 -33.31 -13.81
#